data_5d884dac2e324c8a311fb65aa2ac7848
#
_entry.id   5d884dac2e324c8a311fb65aa2ac7848
#
_cell.length_a   1.000
_cell.length_b   1.000
_cell.length_c   1.000
_cell.angle_alpha   90.00
_cell.angle_beta   90.00
_cell.angle_gamma   90.00
#
_symmetry.space_group_name_H-M   'P 1'
#
loop_
_entity.id
_entity.type
_entity.pdbx_description
1 polymer ?
#
loop_
_entity_poly.entity_id
_entity_poly.type
_entity_poly.pdbx_seq_one_letter_code
_entity_poly.pdbx_strand_id
1 'polypeptide(L)'
;SAASDVYKRQLTEIKRQIHIPLVADIHFDYRLAIAAIECGADKIRINPGNIGSRERIQAVVDKAKEYGVPIRVGVNSGSLEKPLVEKYGGVTAEGLVESALDKVALIEQMGYDNLVISIKSSDVLMCAKAHELIAEKTNYPLHVGITEAGTLYSGNIKSAIGLGIILNQGIGDTIRVSLTGAPLEEIKSAKRILKTLGLRKGGIEVVSCPTCGRTPVSYTHLRAHETLA
;
A
#
# COMPACT_ATOMS: atom_id res chain seq x y z
N SER A 1 -26.64 10.78 -5.49
CA SER A 1 -26.32 11.44 -6.78
C SER A 1 -26.01 10.36 -7.81
N ALA A 2 -26.22 10.62 -9.11
CA ALA A 2 -25.97 9.63 -10.18
C ALA A 2 -24.59 8.97 -10.10
N ALA A 3 -23.55 9.72 -9.76
CA ALA A 3 -22.19 9.18 -9.56
C ALA A 3 -22.11 8.19 -8.39
N SER A 4 -22.79 8.45 -7.29
CA SER A 4 -22.86 7.53 -6.15
C SER A 4 -23.58 6.24 -6.50
N ASP A 5 -24.63 6.31 -7.31
CA ASP A 5 -25.42 5.13 -7.69
C ASP A 5 -24.67 4.24 -8.67
N VAL A 6 -23.91 4.83 -9.61
CA VAL A 6 -23.02 4.10 -10.52
C VAL A 6 -21.92 3.39 -9.69
N TYR A 7 -21.29 4.09 -8.76
CA TYR A 7 -20.25 3.54 -7.90
C TYR A 7 -20.76 2.36 -7.04
N LYS A 8 -21.95 2.50 -6.44
CA LYS A 8 -22.59 1.42 -5.68
C LYS A 8 -22.82 0.16 -6.54
N ARG A 9 -23.36 0.33 -7.74
CA ARG A 9 -23.58 -0.79 -8.68
C ARG A 9 -22.26 -1.50 -9.05
N GLN A 10 -21.23 -0.73 -9.37
CA GLN A 10 -19.91 -1.27 -9.71
C GLN A 10 -19.31 -2.07 -8.56
N LEU A 11 -19.30 -1.54 -7.34
CA LEU A 11 -18.76 -2.25 -6.18
C LEU A 11 -19.53 -3.53 -5.88
N THR A 12 -20.86 -3.48 -5.92
CA THR A 12 -21.69 -4.65 -5.69
C THR A 12 -21.43 -5.74 -6.73
N GLU A 13 -21.31 -5.36 -8.00
CA GLU A 13 -21.05 -6.32 -9.07
C GLU A 13 -19.65 -6.93 -8.96
N ILE A 14 -18.62 -6.12 -8.68
CA ILE A 14 -17.26 -6.60 -8.42
C ILE A 14 -17.26 -7.60 -7.26
N LYS A 15 -17.92 -7.25 -6.16
CA LYS A 15 -17.95 -8.09 -4.95
C LYS A 15 -18.60 -9.45 -5.19
N ARG A 16 -19.57 -9.54 -6.10
CA ARG A 16 -20.18 -10.82 -6.50
C ARG A 16 -19.26 -11.73 -7.29
N GLN A 17 -18.29 -11.16 -8.02
CA GLN A 17 -17.42 -11.88 -8.94
C GLN A 17 -16.06 -12.26 -8.34
N ILE A 18 -15.68 -11.66 -7.20
CA ILE A 18 -14.39 -11.90 -6.56
C ILE A 18 -14.52 -12.60 -5.22
N HIS A 19 -13.52 -13.40 -4.88
CA HIS A 19 -13.41 -14.11 -3.59
C HIS A 19 -12.30 -13.53 -2.70
N ILE A 20 -11.63 -12.47 -3.16
CA ILE A 20 -10.59 -11.76 -2.40
C ILE A 20 -11.19 -10.52 -1.71
N PRO A 21 -10.59 -10.06 -0.60
CA PRO A 21 -11.03 -8.82 0.04
C PRO A 21 -10.92 -7.62 -0.89
N LEU A 22 -11.98 -6.79 -0.89
CA LEU A 22 -12.07 -5.57 -1.69
C LEU A 22 -11.78 -4.34 -0.82
N VAL A 23 -10.82 -3.54 -1.23
CA VAL A 23 -10.49 -2.27 -0.57
C VAL A 23 -10.96 -1.10 -1.44
N ALA A 24 -11.86 -0.27 -0.92
CA ALA A 24 -12.30 0.95 -1.59
C ALA A 24 -11.36 2.12 -1.25
N ASP A 25 -10.73 2.70 -2.26
CA ASP A 25 -9.79 3.83 -2.11
C ASP A 25 -10.52 5.15 -2.39
N ILE A 26 -10.83 5.90 -1.33
CA ILE A 26 -11.64 7.11 -1.38
C ILE A 26 -10.75 8.34 -1.16
N HIS A 27 -10.77 9.26 -2.11
CA HIS A 27 -9.89 10.42 -2.07
C HIS A 27 -10.51 11.65 -1.38
N PHE A 28 -11.76 12.01 -1.70
CA PHE A 28 -12.34 13.28 -1.26
C PHE A 28 -13.78 13.18 -0.74
N ASP A 29 -14.65 12.43 -1.38
CA ASP A 29 -16.07 12.40 -1.04
C ASP A 29 -16.37 11.33 0.02
N TYR A 30 -16.64 11.77 1.26
CA TYR A 30 -16.98 10.90 2.38
C TYR A 30 -18.23 10.03 2.12
N ARG A 31 -19.16 10.50 1.27
CA ARG A 31 -20.37 9.75 0.91
C ARG A 31 -20.05 8.51 0.10
N LEU A 32 -18.98 8.55 -0.69
CA LEU A 32 -18.50 7.36 -1.41
C LEU A 32 -17.88 6.34 -0.45
N ALA A 33 -17.22 6.79 0.62
CA ALA A 33 -16.71 5.90 1.66
C ALA A 33 -17.86 5.17 2.37
N ILE A 34 -18.91 5.88 2.77
CA ILE A 34 -20.13 5.31 3.35
C ILE A 34 -20.78 4.33 2.37
N ALA A 35 -20.94 4.74 1.12
CA ALA A 35 -21.51 3.89 0.07
C ALA A 35 -20.73 2.61 -0.17
N ALA A 36 -19.39 2.68 -0.13
CA ALA A 36 -18.52 1.52 -0.27
C ALA A 36 -18.71 0.52 0.87
N ILE A 37 -18.78 1.00 2.11
CA ILE A 37 -19.03 0.17 3.29
C ILE A 37 -20.39 -0.54 3.15
N GLU A 38 -21.44 0.19 2.81
CA GLU A 38 -22.79 -0.35 2.61
C GLU A 38 -22.87 -1.39 1.49
N CYS A 39 -22.01 -1.27 0.47
CA CYS A 39 -21.91 -2.23 -0.64
C CYS A 39 -21.01 -3.44 -0.35
N GLY A 40 -20.48 -3.57 0.89
CA GLY A 40 -19.73 -4.72 1.31
C GLY A 40 -18.23 -4.65 1.00
N ALA A 41 -17.65 -3.45 0.89
CA ALA A 41 -16.19 -3.31 0.87
C ALA A 41 -15.60 -3.86 2.19
N ASP A 42 -14.56 -4.67 2.09
CA ASP A 42 -13.92 -5.29 3.27
C ASP A 42 -12.98 -4.34 4.01
N LYS A 43 -12.61 -3.24 3.37
CA LYS A 43 -11.79 -2.16 3.92
C LYS A 43 -12.02 -0.88 3.12
N ILE A 44 -11.93 0.26 3.77
CA ILE A 44 -11.84 1.54 3.07
C ILE A 44 -10.46 2.17 3.30
N ARG A 45 -9.99 2.90 2.32
CA ARG A 45 -8.82 3.78 2.48
C ARG A 45 -9.27 5.22 2.35
N ILE A 46 -8.91 6.04 3.31
CA ILE A 46 -9.13 7.49 3.28
C ILE A 46 -7.85 8.23 3.66
N ASN A 47 -7.76 9.49 3.25
CA ASN A 47 -6.90 10.48 3.90
C ASN A 47 -7.83 11.46 4.64
N PRO A 48 -7.90 11.42 5.96
CA PRO A 48 -8.77 12.31 6.74
C PRO A 48 -8.59 13.79 6.39
N GLY A 49 -7.37 14.23 6.08
CA GLY A 49 -7.09 15.59 5.64
C GLY A 49 -7.78 16.00 4.33
N ASN A 50 -8.11 15.04 3.46
CA ASN A 50 -8.78 15.30 2.18
C ASN A 50 -10.30 15.14 2.28
N ILE A 51 -10.80 14.40 3.27
CA ILE A 51 -12.24 14.19 3.48
C ILE A 51 -12.94 15.49 3.90
N GLY A 52 -12.23 16.35 4.62
CA GLY A 52 -12.70 17.67 5.01
C GLY A 52 -13.03 17.78 6.49
N SER A 53 -14.27 18.19 6.85
CA SER A 53 -14.60 18.50 8.22
C SER A 53 -14.64 17.29 9.15
N ARG A 54 -14.48 17.54 10.46
CA ARG A 54 -14.53 16.51 11.51
C ARG A 54 -15.85 15.71 11.47
N GLU A 55 -16.96 16.37 11.18
CA GLU A 55 -18.30 15.76 11.10
C GLU A 55 -18.37 14.74 9.96
N ARG A 56 -17.72 15.03 8.82
CA ARG A 56 -17.66 14.11 7.68
C ARG A 56 -16.82 12.88 8.00
N ILE A 57 -15.69 13.08 8.67
CA ILE A 57 -14.84 11.97 9.13
C ILE A 57 -15.61 11.14 10.15
N GLN A 58 -16.31 11.77 11.11
CA GLN A 58 -17.14 11.08 12.08
C GLN A 58 -18.20 10.21 11.42
N ALA A 59 -18.89 10.73 10.41
CA ALA A 59 -19.90 9.95 9.68
C ALA A 59 -19.33 8.68 9.02
N VAL A 60 -18.10 8.77 8.48
CA VAL A 60 -17.38 7.60 7.91
C VAL A 60 -17.00 6.62 9.01
N VAL A 61 -16.46 7.12 10.12
CA VAL A 61 -16.06 6.30 11.27
C VAL A 61 -17.25 5.59 11.89
N ASP A 62 -18.39 6.27 12.07
CA ASP A 62 -19.59 5.67 12.61
C ASP A 62 -20.11 4.55 11.72
N LYS A 63 -20.07 4.74 10.40
CA LYS A 63 -20.45 3.71 9.45
C LYS A 63 -19.46 2.53 9.45
N ALA A 64 -18.17 2.81 9.56
CA ALA A 64 -17.13 1.77 9.67
C ALA A 64 -17.31 0.94 10.96
N LYS A 65 -17.67 1.57 12.08
CA LYS A 65 -18.02 0.88 13.35
C LYS A 65 -19.23 -0.02 13.19
N GLU A 66 -20.30 0.50 12.60
CA GLU A 66 -21.56 -0.23 12.40
C GLU A 66 -21.34 -1.54 11.63
N TYR A 67 -20.46 -1.52 10.62
CA TYR A 67 -20.18 -2.68 9.76
C TYR A 67 -18.88 -3.44 10.12
N GLY A 68 -18.12 -2.99 11.11
CA GLY A 68 -16.85 -3.59 11.49
C GLY A 68 -15.76 -3.49 10.43
N VAL A 69 -15.82 -2.48 9.55
CA VAL A 69 -14.93 -2.33 8.38
C VAL A 69 -13.66 -1.58 8.76
N PRO A 70 -12.46 -2.17 8.58
CA PRO A 70 -11.20 -1.48 8.86
C PRO A 70 -11.00 -0.23 8.02
N ILE A 71 -10.39 0.80 8.62
CA ILE A 71 -10.02 2.04 7.93
C ILE A 71 -8.51 2.07 7.72
N ARG A 72 -8.06 2.19 6.47
CA ARG A 72 -6.67 2.49 6.15
C ARG A 72 -6.46 4.00 6.05
N VAL A 73 -5.72 4.52 7.00
CA VAL A 73 -5.28 5.92 7.01
C VAL A 73 -4.10 6.09 6.07
N GLY A 74 -4.29 6.86 5.00
CA GLY A 74 -3.27 7.05 3.98
C GLY A 74 -2.66 8.44 4.02
N VAL A 75 -1.33 8.50 4.11
CA VAL A 75 -0.52 9.72 4.00
C VAL A 75 0.43 9.59 2.81
N ASN A 76 0.53 10.64 2.01
CA ASN A 76 1.43 10.70 0.87
C ASN A 76 2.32 11.95 0.96
N SER A 77 3.57 11.82 0.54
CA SER A 77 4.52 12.95 0.49
C SER A 77 4.01 14.15 -0.34
N GLY A 78 3.31 13.88 -1.43
CA GLY A 78 2.73 14.93 -2.29
C GLY A 78 1.53 15.69 -1.70
N SER A 79 1.01 15.25 -0.56
CA SER A 79 -0.15 15.88 0.12
C SER A 79 0.09 16.10 1.62
N LEU A 80 1.36 16.26 2.02
CA LEU A 80 1.69 16.62 3.38
C LEU A 80 1.19 18.04 3.71
N GLU A 81 0.65 18.22 4.91
CA GLU A 81 0.04 19.45 5.38
C GLU A 81 1.09 20.58 5.47
N LYS A 82 0.72 21.79 4.99
CA LYS A 82 1.61 22.95 4.99
C LYS A 82 2.25 23.26 6.35
N PRO A 83 1.54 23.21 7.48
CA PRO A 83 2.14 23.44 8.79
C PRO A 83 3.27 22.46 9.13
N LEU A 84 3.14 21.19 8.71
CA LEU A 84 4.20 20.19 8.90
C LEU A 84 5.38 20.43 7.96
N VAL A 85 5.12 20.83 6.71
CA VAL A 85 6.19 21.22 5.77
C VAL A 85 6.98 22.41 6.32
N GLU A 86 6.32 23.41 6.89
CA GLU A 86 6.97 24.56 7.52
C GLU A 86 7.76 24.17 8.77
N LYS A 87 7.17 23.33 9.63
CA LYS A 87 7.79 22.83 10.86
C LYS A 87 9.09 22.08 10.61
N TYR A 88 9.12 21.24 9.59
CA TYR A 88 10.26 20.38 9.25
C TYR A 88 11.19 20.93 8.17
N GLY A 89 10.90 22.13 7.65
CA GLY A 89 11.67 22.76 6.58
C GLY A 89 11.56 22.06 5.23
N GLY A 90 10.51 21.24 5.03
CA GLY A 90 10.27 20.49 3.81
C GLY A 90 9.45 19.23 4.03
N VAL A 91 9.35 18.41 2.99
CA VAL A 91 8.74 17.08 3.10
C VAL A 91 9.80 16.11 3.67
N THR A 92 9.59 15.60 4.87
CA THR A 92 10.52 14.72 5.58
C THR A 92 9.84 13.44 6.07
N ALA A 93 10.61 12.44 6.43
CA ALA A 93 10.10 11.20 7.01
C ALA A 93 9.37 11.47 8.35
N GLU A 94 9.93 12.33 9.18
CA GLU A 94 9.37 12.73 10.46
C GLU A 94 8.02 13.44 10.29
N GLY A 95 7.91 14.36 9.32
CA GLY A 95 6.67 15.06 8.99
C GLY A 95 5.58 14.10 8.50
N LEU A 96 5.94 13.11 7.69
CA LEU A 96 5.01 12.06 7.23
C LEU A 96 4.50 11.21 8.39
N VAL A 97 5.38 10.86 9.31
CA VAL A 97 5.03 10.06 10.51
C VAL A 97 4.13 10.85 11.43
N GLU A 98 4.44 12.12 11.72
CA GLU A 98 3.60 12.98 12.54
C GLU A 98 2.21 13.13 11.92
N SER A 99 2.13 13.43 10.63
CA SER A 99 0.86 13.50 9.90
C SER A 99 0.04 12.20 9.99
N ALA A 100 0.69 11.05 9.94
CA ALA A 100 0.01 9.76 10.05
C ALA A 100 -0.54 9.54 11.48
N LEU A 101 0.26 9.81 12.49
CA LEU A 101 -0.13 9.66 13.91
C LEU A 101 -1.26 10.62 14.30
N ASP A 102 -1.21 11.87 13.86
CA ASP A 102 -2.27 12.85 14.11
C ASP A 102 -3.61 12.39 13.54
N LYS A 103 -3.60 11.83 12.33
CA LYS A 103 -4.81 11.30 11.69
C LYS A 103 -5.32 10.03 12.35
N VAL A 104 -4.43 9.18 12.84
CA VAL A 104 -4.79 8.01 13.64
C VAL A 104 -5.43 8.45 14.96
N ALA A 105 -4.78 9.35 15.68
CA ALA A 105 -5.29 9.89 16.94
C ALA A 105 -6.66 10.56 16.78
N LEU A 106 -6.90 11.24 15.66
CA LEU A 106 -8.21 11.83 15.34
C LEU A 106 -9.30 10.75 15.26
N ILE A 107 -9.03 9.61 14.63
CA ILE A 107 -10.01 8.51 14.48
C ILE A 107 -10.16 7.77 15.83
N GLU A 108 -9.08 7.57 16.57
CA GLU A 108 -9.12 6.98 17.91
C GLU A 108 -9.97 7.82 18.88
N GLN A 109 -9.87 9.15 18.83
CA GLN A 109 -10.72 10.07 19.59
C GLN A 109 -12.21 9.96 19.22
N MET A 110 -12.51 9.47 18.01
CA MET A 110 -13.86 9.12 17.58
C MET A 110 -14.28 7.73 18.07
N GLY A 111 -13.41 7.04 18.83
CA GLY A 111 -13.63 5.73 19.45
C GLY A 111 -13.55 4.58 18.46
N TYR A 112 -12.62 4.61 17.49
CA TYR A 112 -12.39 3.53 16.53
C TYR A 112 -10.90 3.24 16.35
N ASP A 113 -10.51 1.99 16.52
CA ASP A 113 -9.13 1.50 16.52
C ASP A 113 -8.85 0.37 15.52
N ASN A 114 -9.85 -0.05 14.74
CA ASN A 114 -9.61 -1.01 13.66
C ASN A 114 -8.98 -0.31 12.44
N LEU A 115 -7.68 0.00 12.57
CA LEU A 115 -6.94 0.86 11.66
C LEU A 115 -5.78 0.13 10.98
N VAL A 116 -5.41 0.61 9.82
CA VAL A 116 -4.19 0.30 9.09
C VAL A 116 -3.53 1.60 8.68
N ILE A 117 -2.21 1.70 8.78
CA ILE A 117 -1.49 2.92 8.39
C ILE A 117 -0.80 2.69 7.05
N SER A 118 -0.84 3.70 6.19
CA SER A 118 -0.13 3.70 4.90
C SER A 118 0.58 5.02 4.70
N ILE A 119 1.91 4.98 4.72
CA ILE A 119 2.76 6.11 4.35
C ILE A 119 3.36 5.83 2.99
N LYS A 120 3.30 6.78 2.06
CA LYS A 120 3.86 6.64 0.72
C LYS A 120 4.65 7.86 0.32
N SER A 121 5.79 7.61 -0.27
CA SER A 121 6.64 8.64 -0.91
C SER A 121 7.14 8.13 -2.26
N SER A 122 7.42 9.05 -3.16
CA SER A 122 8.17 8.78 -4.38
C SER A 122 9.68 8.72 -4.14
N ASP A 123 10.16 9.26 -3.03
CA ASP A 123 11.52 9.07 -2.53
C ASP A 123 11.62 7.77 -1.73
N VAL A 124 12.48 6.87 -2.20
CA VAL A 124 12.62 5.52 -1.64
C VAL A 124 13.19 5.54 -0.23
N LEU A 125 14.24 6.33 0.00
CA LEU A 125 14.93 6.37 1.30
C LEU A 125 14.08 7.08 2.35
N MET A 126 13.43 8.17 1.98
CA MET A 126 12.45 8.85 2.84
C MET A 126 11.30 7.91 3.21
N CYS A 127 10.77 7.16 2.24
CA CYS A 127 9.71 6.19 2.47
C CYS A 127 10.15 5.10 3.46
N ALA A 128 11.35 4.53 3.26
CA ALA A 128 11.91 3.53 4.16
C ALA A 128 12.09 4.09 5.58
N LYS A 129 12.68 5.29 5.70
CA LYS A 129 12.87 5.95 6.99
C LYS A 129 11.56 6.24 7.71
N ALA A 130 10.53 6.70 6.98
CA ALA A 130 9.21 6.91 7.57
C ALA A 130 8.60 5.61 8.12
N HIS A 131 8.83 4.46 7.44
CA HIS A 131 8.35 3.17 7.93
C HIS A 131 9.13 2.66 9.16
N GLU A 132 10.43 2.89 9.23
CA GLU A 132 11.21 2.63 10.45
C GLU A 132 10.64 3.41 11.64
N LEU A 133 10.48 4.73 11.46
CA LEU A 133 10.01 5.61 12.51
C LEU A 133 8.57 5.32 12.97
N ILE A 134 7.68 4.96 12.05
CA ILE A 134 6.29 4.66 12.42
C ILE A 134 6.17 3.29 13.10
N ALA A 135 6.96 2.30 12.69
CA ALA A 135 6.97 0.98 13.30
C ALA A 135 7.41 1.00 14.78
N GLU A 136 8.25 1.96 15.17
CA GLU A 136 8.65 2.17 16.56
C GLU A 136 7.54 2.82 17.43
N LYS A 137 6.57 3.49 16.79
CA LYS A 137 5.58 4.33 17.47
C LYS A 137 4.18 3.73 17.55
N THR A 138 3.91 2.66 16.79
CA THR A 138 2.58 2.06 16.73
C THR A 138 2.64 0.58 16.42
N ASN A 139 1.62 -0.15 16.89
CA ASN A 139 1.40 -1.56 16.58
C ASN A 139 0.35 -1.78 15.48
N TYR A 140 -0.16 -0.73 14.86
CA TYR A 140 -1.10 -0.88 13.76
C TYR A 140 -0.45 -1.52 12.54
N PRO A 141 -1.16 -2.39 11.81
CA PRO A 141 -0.66 -2.96 10.57
C PRO A 141 -0.25 -1.88 9.57
N LEU A 142 0.87 -2.10 8.89
CA LEU A 142 1.44 -1.16 7.93
C LEU A 142 1.23 -1.63 6.49
N HIS A 143 0.70 -0.75 5.67
CA HIS A 143 0.59 -0.95 4.22
C HIS A 143 1.68 -0.18 3.50
N VAL A 144 2.64 -0.91 2.93
CA VAL A 144 3.88 -0.34 2.39
C VAL A 144 3.91 -0.33 0.86
N GLY A 145 4.57 0.65 0.30
CA GLY A 145 4.74 0.78 -1.15
C GLY A 145 5.31 2.13 -1.54
N ILE A 146 6.01 2.15 -2.68
CA ILE A 146 6.51 3.40 -3.27
C ILE A 146 5.43 3.94 -4.21
N THR A 147 5.07 5.21 -4.06
CA THR A 147 4.12 5.87 -4.95
C THR A 147 4.84 6.48 -6.16
N GLU A 148 4.13 6.62 -7.27
CA GLU A 148 4.68 7.25 -8.48
C GLU A 148 6.04 6.65 -8.89
N ALA A 149 6.13 5.31 -8.83
CA ALA A 149 7.41 4.65 -9.05
C ALA A 149 7.90 4.77 -10.50
N GLY A 150 7.00 4.90 -11.46
CA GLY A 150 7.32 5.14 -12.86
C GLY A 150 6.86 4.02 -13.80
N THR A 151 7.53 3.92 -14.95
CA THR A 151 7.24 2.90 -15.96
C THR A 151 7.56 1.48 -15.48
N LEU A 152 7.14 0.47 -16.25
CA LEU A 152 7.34 -0.94 -15.88
C LEU A 152 8.79 -1.25 -15.48
N TYR A 153 9.78 -0.80 -16.24
CA TYR A 153 11.19 -1.08 -15.95
C TYR A 153 11.68 -0.28 -14.72
N SER A 154 11.66 1.04 -14.81
CA SER A 154 12.18 1.92 -13.74
C SER A 154 11.38 1.79 -12.46
N GLY A 155 10.05 1.67 -12.56
CA GLY A 155 9.18 1.53 -11.42
C GLY A 155 9.34 0.20 -10.68
N ASN A 156 9.67 -0.88 -11.39
CA ASN A 156 10.00 -2.16 -10.77
C ASN A 156 11.29 -2.09 -9.97
N ILE A 157 12.33 -1.46 -10.51
CA ILE A 157 13.61 -1.28 -9.78
C ILE A 157 13.36 -0.46 -8.51
N LYS A 158 12.68 0.68 -8.66
CA LYS A 158 12.38 1.58 -7.54
C LYS A 158 11.54 0.90 -6.46
N SER A 159 10.50 0.19 -6.86
CA SER A 159 9.63 -0.56 -5.94
C SER A 159 10.37 -1.72 -5.28
N ALA A 160 11.20 -2.45 -6.02
CA ALA A 160 11.97 -3.56 -5.46
C ALA A 160 12.98 -3.09 -4.41
N ILE A 161 13.66 -1.98 -4.67
CA ILE A 161 14.60 -1.39 -3.69
C ILE A 161 13.84 -0.94 -2.45
N GLY A 162 12.78 -0.13 -2.61
CA GLY A 162 12.04 0.42 -1.48
C GLY A 162 11.35 -0.65 -0.64
N LEU A 163 10.63 -1.56 -1.27
CA LEU A 163 10.00 -2.69 -0.58
C LEU A 163 11.04 -3.63 0.02
N GLY A 164 12.17 -3.85 -0.68
CA GLY A 164 13.27 -4.68 -0.17
C GLY A 164 13.85 -4.13 1.14
N ILE A 165 14.12 -2.82 1.21
CA ILE A 165 14.63 -2.18 2.42
C ILE A 165 13.63 -2.31 3.59
N ILE A 166 12.36 -2.03 3.34
CA ILE A 166 11.32 -2.02 4.38
C ILE A 166 11.02 -3.45 4.86
N LEU A 167 10.74 -4.36 3.93
CA LEU A 167 10.34 -5.74 4.27
C LEU A 167 11.49 -6.55 4.89
N ASN A 168 12.76 -6.26 4.54
CA ASN A 168 13.92 -6.91 5.15
C ASN A 168 14.09 -6.58 6.64
N GLN A 169 13.49 -5.50 7.11
CA GLN A 169 13.45 -5.12 8.53
C GLN A 169 12.28 -5.77 9.28
N GLY A 170 11.48 -6.61 8.62
CA GLY A 170 10.27 -7.19 9.20
C GLY A 170 9.10 -6.21 9.28
N ILE A 171 9.17 -5.07 8.58
CA ILE A 171 8.14 -4.02 8.58
C ILE A 171 7.23 -4.20 7.37
N GLY A 172 5.91 -4.18 7.59
CA GLY A 172 4.89 -4.21 6.53
C GLY A 172 4.08 -5.49 6.50
N ASP A 173 2.76 -5.32 6.51
CA ASP A 173 1.76 -6.41 6.54
C ASP A 173 1.11 -6.61 5.18
N THR A 174 1.00 -5.54 4.41
CA THR A 174 0.49 -5.56 3.04
C THR A 174 1.32 -4.63 2.15
N ILE A 175 1.42 -4.97 0.86
CA ILE A 175 2.23 -4.19 -0.09
C ILE A 175 1.39 -3.70 -1.27
N ARG A 176 1.86 -2.62 -1.91
CA ARG A 176 1.42 -2.19 -3.23
C ARG A 176 2.62 -1.77 -4.07
N VAL A 177 2.71 -2.31 -5.27
CA VAL A 177 3.56 -1.79 -6.35
C VAL A 177 2.74 -0.81 -7.18
N SER A 178 3.29 0.35 -7.52
CA SER A 178 2.61 1.40 -8.29
C SER A 178 3.39 1.65 -9.59
N LEU A 179 2.80 1.26 -10.71
CA LEU A 179 3.42 1.36 -12.04
C LEU A 179 2.51 2.11 -13.01
N THR A 180 3.13 2.79 -13.97
CA THR A 180 2.41 3.31 -15.14
C THR A 180 2.24 2.16 -16.14
N GLY A 181 1.07 1.52 -16.12
CA GLY A 181 0.78 0.37 -16.96
C GLY A 181 -0.46 -0.40 -16.53
N ALA A 182 -0.64 -1.61 -17.04
CA ALA A 182 -1.76 -2.46 -16.70
C ALA A 182 -1.66 -2.93 -15.21
N PRO A 183 -2.77 -2.92 -14.45
CA PRO A 183 -2.75 -3.33 -13.03
C PRO A 183 -2.22 -4.75 -12.79
N LEU A 184 -2.37 -5.66 -13.77
CA LEU A 184 -1.83 -7.01 -13.67
C LEU A 184 -0.30 -7.05 -13.56
N GLU A 185 0.40 -6.09 -14.15
CA GLU A 185 1.86 -5.99 -14.06
C GLU A 185 2.31 -5.60 -12.65
N GLU A 186 1.53 -4.76 -11.94
CA GLU A 186 1.78 -4.45 -10.53
C GLU A 186 1.71 -5.72 -9.66
N ILE A 187 0.72 -6.60 -9.92
CA ILE A 187 0.55 -7.86 -9.18
C ILE A 187 1.69 -8.84 -9.49
N LYS A 188 2.09 -8.97 -10.75
CA LYS A 188 3.23 -9.82 -11.15
C LYS A 188 4.52 -9.36 -10.47
N SER A 189 4.76 -8.05 -10.49
CA SER A 189 5.92 -7.42 -9.86
C SER A 189 5.94 -7.61 -8.35
N ALA A 190 4.81 -7.37 -7.68
CA ALA A 190 4.65 -7.58 -6.25
C ALA A 190 4.94 -9.03 -5.84
N LYS A 191 4.37 -10.01 -6.57
CA LYS A 191 4.62 -11.43 -6.33
C LYS A 191 6.10 -11.80 -6.52
N ARG A 192 6.76 -11.23 -7.54
CA ARG A 192 8.18 -11.48 -7.81
C ARG A 192 9.07 -10.88 -6.73
N ILE A 193 8.80 -9.65 -6.28
CA ILE A 193 9.54 -9.02 -5.18
C ILE A 193 9.44 -9.86 -3.91
N LEU A 194 8.22 -10.26 -3.52
CA LEU A 194 8.01 -11.11 -2.34
C LEU A 194 8.71 -12.47 -2.45
N LYS A 195 8.71 -13.08 -3.64
CA LYS A 195 9.42 -14.35 -3.88
C LYS A 195 10.94 -14.16 -3.75
N THR A 196 11.50 -13.10 -4.35
CA THR A 196 12.93 -12.78 -4.28
C THR A 196 13.40 -12.55 -2.84
N LEU A 197 12.54 -11.98 -1.98
CA LEU A 197 12.81 -11.80 -0.55
C LEU A 197 12.53 -13.04 0.30
N GLY A 198 12.11 -14.16 -0.28
CA GLY A 198 11.76 -15.37 0.46
C GLY A 198 10.44 -15.29 1.25
N LEU A 199 9.71 -14.17 1.13
CA LEU A 199 8.45 -13.93 1.84
C LEU A 199 7.25 -14.62 1.18
N ARG A 200 7.40 -15.12 -0.04
CA ARG A 200 6.39 -15.88 -0.78
C ARG A 200 7.01 -17.12 -1.39
N LYS A 201 6.43 -18.27 -1.11
CA LYS A 201 6.83 -19.56 -1.70
C LYS A 201 6.03 -19.87 -2.97
N GLY A 202 6.58 -20.74 -3.83
CA GLY A 202 5.89 -21.32 -4.99
C GLY A 202 6.45 -20.88 -6.34
N GLY A 203 6.21 -21.72 -7.34
CA GLY A 203 6.74 -21.57 -8.70
C GLY A 203 8.19 -22.01 -8.86
N ILE A 204 8.63 -22.12 -10.10
CA ILE A 204 9.99 -22.51 -10.50
C ILE A 204 10.93 -21.33 -10.24
N GLU A 205 12.10 -21.62 -9.68
CA GLU A 205 13.20 -20.67 -9.61
C GLU A 205 14.17 -20.95 -10.76
N VAL A 206 14.30 -19.98 -11.65
CA VAL A 206 15.24 -20.08 -12.80
C VAL A 206 16.53 -19.39 -12.41
N VAL A 207 17.56 -20.18 -12.22
CA VAL A 207 18.94 -19.69 -12.07
C VAL A 207 19.60 -19.77 -13.44
N SER A 208 19.95 -18.62 -14.01
CA SER A 208 20.62 -18.52 -15.30
C SER A 208 22.01 -17.91 -15.12
N CYS A 209 23.03 -18.66 -15.54
CA CYS A 209 24.40 -18.17 -15.56
C CYS A 209 24.84 -18.01 -17.03
N PRO A 210 25.29 -16.79 -17.44
CA PRO A 210 25.73 -16.56 -18.83
C PRO A 210 27.08 -17.21 -19.14
N THR A 211 27.63 -18.02 -18.25
CA THR A 211 28.95 -18.64 -18.29
C THR A 211 30.12 -17.63 -18.18
N CYS A 212 31.22 -18.06 -17.65
CA CYS A 212 32.45 -17.29 -17.54
C CYS A 212 33.69 -18.22 -17.79
N GLY A 213 34.91 -17.69 -17.80
CA GLY A 213 36.11 -18.46 -18.02
C GLY A 213 36.39 -19.60 -17.02
N ARG A 214 35.59 -19.73 -15.97
CA ARG A 214 35.62 -20.85 -15.00
C ARG A 214 34.66 -21.98 -15.35
N THR A 215 33.91 -21.87 -16.44
CA THR A 215 32.90 -22.88 -16.83
C THR A 215 33.51 -23.80 -17.87
N PRO A 216 33.87 -25.05 -17.55
CA PRO A 216 34.47 -25.99 -18.49
C PRO A 216 33.44 -26.63 -19.44
N VAL A 217 32.22 -26.13 -19.52
CA VAL A 217 31.07 -26.79 -20.19
C VAL A 217 30.60 -26.01 -21.41
N SER A 218 30.35 -26.73 -22.49
CA SER A 218 29.68 -26.26 -23.69
C SER A 218 28.25 -25.75 -23.37
N TYR A 219 27.83 -24.66 -24.02
CA TYR A 219 26.48 -24.04 -23.88
C TYR A 219 25.30 -24.99 -24.11
N THR A 220 25.53 -26.20 -24.58
CA THR A 220 24.50 -27.20 -24.87
C THR A 220 23.93 -27.91 -23.64
N HIS A 221 24.43 -27.62 -22.43
CA HIS A 221 24.03 -28.30 -21.18
C HIS A 221 23.58 -27.34 -20.08
N LEU A 222 22.74 -26.37 -20.38
CA LEU A 222 22.02 -25.62 -19.37
C LEU A 222 20.93 -26.53 -18.75
N ARG A 223 21.18 -27.03 -17.54
CA ARG A 223 20.17 -27.73 -16.77
C ARG A 223 19.36 -26.71 -15.95
N ALA A 224 18.06 -26.67 -16.18
CA ALA A 224 17.12 -26.09 -15.23
C ALA A 224 17.02 -27.06 -14.03
N HIS A 225 17.39 -26.61 -12.84
CA HIS A 225 17.11 -27.36 -11.62
C HIS A 225 15.71 -27.00 -11.17
N GLU A 226 14.77 -27.93 -11.39
CA GLU A 226 13.46 -27.88 -10.78
C GLU A 226 13.61 -28.41 -9.34
N THR A 227 13.46 -27.53 -8.35
CA THR A 227 13.20 -27.96 -6.99
C THR A 227 11.70 -28.08 -6.81
N LEU A 228 11.22 -29.32 -6.88
CA LEU A 228 9.89 -29.68 -6.40
C LEU A 228 9.91 -29.55 -4.87
N ALA A 229 9.14 -28.60 -4.33
CA ALA A 229 8.83 -28.50 -2.90
C ALA A 229 7.34 -28.63 -2.69
#